data_95b105af2ca9e9832f37665e202d3a50
#
_entry.id   95b105af2ca9e9832f37665e202d3a50
#
_cell.length_a   1.000
_cell.length_b   1.000
_cell.length_c   1.000
_cell.angle_alpha   90.00
_cell.angle_beta   90.00
_cell.angle_gamma   90.00
#
_symmetry.space_group_name_H-M   'P 1'
#
loop_
_entity.id
_entity.type
_entity.pdbx_description
1 polymer ?
#
loop_
_entity_poly.entity_id
_entity_poly.type
_entity_poly.pdbx_seq_one_letter_code
_entity_poly.pdbx_strand_id
1 'polypeptide(L)'
;MLSASPVRQPPPHSPVARRSTARSSPSAPVPPLRCQPRHPGTRCDRAHAVFRKDLYVKRKLAAGAVLSATALLTGVIQVSTAAQATPAPSAQAQASQQREAVLAVAKGQADPLAKALALGGQEKLVAKDAVVDANGTRHLRFERTFAGLPVLGGDLVVHQAADGAVKAVDKAVGATISVPSLTPEIPADKAAAQASGAVQATVGITADKDESPLKEVHQTGAAELVVWAADGNPRLAYRTTVEGVRADGTPSSQLLVTDAASGEVLSTHEQVQTAAGSGNGVFVGNVPLTTTLSGSTYQLKDATRGGQSTVNFKNRTSGSGTLYTDADNVWGTGAASNTQSAAVDAQYGAAATWDFYKNTFGRNGIKNNGVGATSRVHYGSNYVNAFWSDSCFCMSYGDGAGNTHPLTEIDVAGHEMTHGVTSATAGLNYSGESGGLNEATSDIFGTMVEFYANLATDKPDYLIGEQIDLNGDGTPLRYMDKPSKDGGSADSWSSGVGNLDVHYSSGVANHFFYLLAEGSGAKTINGVSYNSPTSNGSTLTGIGRDKAAAIWYRALTVYWTSTTNYKGARTGTLSAAADLYGAGSAEYNAVAAAWSGVNVS
;
A
#
# COMPACT_ATOMS: atom_id res chain seq x y z
N MET A 1 31.50 18.22 49.19
CA MET A 1 32.83 17.70 49.57
C MET A 1 33.28 16.88 48.39
N LEU A 2 34.11 17.46 47.52
CA LEU A 2 35.52 17.16 47.27
C LEU A 2 35.68 15.80 46.55
N SER A 3 36.32 15.61 45.38
CA SER A 3 37.29 16.38 44.56
C SER A 3 37.47 15.63 43.23
N ALA A 4 37.44 16.22 42.13
CA ALA A 4 38.42 16.74 41.18
C ALA A 4 39.65 15.83 40.86
N SER A 5 39.69 15.36 39.59
CA SER A 5 40.72 15.43 38.51
C SER A 5 42.18 14.93 38.82
N PRO A 6 43.06 14.72 37.81
CA PRO A 6 43.07 15.06 36.38
C PRO A 6 43.76 14.08 35.40
N VAL A 7 43.48 14.26 34.11
CA VAL A 7 44.29 14.43 32.86
C VAL A 7 45.69 13.78 32.74
N ARG A 8 45.97 13.08 31.65
CA ARG A 8 47.16 13.24 30.82
C ARG A 8 46.97 12.76 29.36
N GLN A 9 47.25 13.66 28.45
CA GLN A 9 47.58 13.48 27.03
C GLN A 9 49.09 13.53 26.83
N PRO A 10 49.61 13.53 25.61
CA PRO A 10 50.37 12.54 24.84
C PRO A 10 51.86 12.92 24.74
N PRO A 11 52.70 12.55 23.77
CA PRO A 11 52.89 13.30 22.52
C PRO A 11 53.37 12.49 21.29
N PRO A 12 53.68 13.17 20.17
CA PRO A 12 53.74 12.63 18.81
C PRO A 12 55.18 12.36 18.30
N HIS A 13 55.28 11.58 17.22
CA HIS A 13 56.47 11.60 16.34
C HIS A 13 56.15 11.30 14.86
N SER A 14 56.44 12.26 14.02
CA SER A 14 56.84 12.13 12.59
C SER A 14 58.33 12.35 12.54
N PRO A 15 59.03 12.29 11.40
CA PRO A 15 58.84 11.68 10.09
C PRO A 15 60.06 10.89 9.58
N VAL A 16 60.06 10.31 8.38
CA VAL A 16 61.21 10.37 7.45
C VAL A 16 60.82 9.81 6.06
N ALA A 17 61.17 10.61 5.04
CA ALA A 17 61.05 10.36 3.62
C ALA A 17 62.17 9.50 3.07
N ARG A 18 61.95 8.83 1.92
CA ARG A 18 62.89 8.80 0.76
C ARG A 18 62.21 8.20 -0.49
N ARG A 19 62.21 9.00 -1.48
CA ARG A 19 62.38 8.94 -2.94
C ARG A 19 62.79 7.58 -3.54
N SER A 20 62.14 7.21 -4.65
CA SER A 20 62.87 6.95 -5.89
C SER A 20 61.96 7.11 -7.14
N THR A 21 62.57 7.66 -8.13
CA THR A 21 62.11 8.13 -9.43
C THR A 21 62.05 7.00 -10.44
N ALA A 22 61.03 6.97 -11.30
CA ALA A 22 61.19 6.49 -12.67
C ALA A 22 60.23 7.24 -13.60
N ARG A 23 60.84 7.87 -14.59
CA ARG A 23 60.24 8.57 -15.73
C ARG A 23 59.71 7.57 -16.74
N SER A 24 58.60 7.86 -17.38
CA SER A 24 58.41 7.57 -18.79
C SER A 24 57.44 8.57 -19.44
N SER A 25 57.81 8.99 -20.61
CA SER A 25 57.35 10.12 -21.40
C SER A 25 56.01 9.91 -22.10
N PRO A 26 55.41 10.98 -22.65
CA PRO A 26 54.00 11.01 -23.10
C PRO A 26 53.84 10.54 -24.55
N SER A 27 52.78 9.83 -24.85
CA SER A 27 52.33 9.55 -26.20
C SER A 27 51.34 10.61 -26.69
N ALA A 28 51.52 11.04 -27.91
CA ALA A 28 50.86 12.13 -28.62
C ALA A 28 49.37 11.86 -28.94
N PRO A 29 48.55 12.92 -29.17
CA PRO A 29 47.15 12.80 -29.49
C PRO A 29 46.91 12.44 -30.96
N VAL A 30 45.93 11.57 -31.19
CA VAL A 30 45.40 11.21 -32.52
C VAL A 30 44.44 12.33 -32.99
N PRO A 31 44.56 12.82 -34.23
CA PRO A 31 43.70 13.89 -34.71
C PRO A 31 42.32 13.40 -35.15
N PRO A 32 41.28 14.28 -35.14
CA PRO A 32 39.92 13.91 -35.49
C PRO A 32 39.75 13.75 -37.01
N LEU A 33 39.13 12.66 -37.44
CA LEU A 33 38.73 12.42 -38.82
C LEU A 33 37.62 13.40 -39.21
N ARG A 34 37.94 14.30 -40.16
CA ARG A 34 36.93 15.12 -40.89
C ARG A 34 36.21 14.25 -41.90
N CYS A 35 34.88 14.14 -41.75
CA CYS A 35 34.03 13.70 -42.85
C CYS A 35 33.68 14.87 -43.77
N GLN A 36 33.98 14.74 -45.04
CA GLN A 36 33.47 15.62 -46.10
C GLN A 36 32.11 15.11 -46.64
N PRO A 37 31.21 16.00 -47.09
CA PRO A 37 29.87 15.61 -47.54
C PRO A 37 29.89 15.16 -48.99
N ARG A 38 29.30 13.97 -49.28
CA ARG A 38 28.88 13.58 -50.63
C ARG A 38 27.53 12.87 -50.61
N HIS A 39 26.56 13.57 -51.14
CA HIS A 39 25.32 13.16 -51.81
C HIS A 39 24.26 12.24 -51.11
N PRO A 40 22.94 12.45 -51.44
CA PRO A 40 21.83 12.12 -50.58
C PRO A 40 21.30 10.70 -50.85
N GLY A 41 20.96 9.97 -49.78
CA GLY A 41 20.20 8.75 -49.93
C GLY A 41 20.59 7.56 -49.08
N THR A 42 20.81 7.72 -47.79
CA THR A 42 20.70 6.58 -46.84
C THR A 42 20.26 7.10 -45.50
N ARG A 43 19.05 6.70 -45.10
CA ARG A 43 18.50 6.92 -43.75
C ARG A 43 19.33 6.10 -42.76
N CYS A 44 19.94 6.75 -41.79
CA CYS A 44 20.31 6.10 -40.55
C CYS A 44 19.08 6.10 -39.66
N ASP A 45 18.51 4.95 -39.44
CA ASP A 45 17.48 4.76 -38.44
C ASP A 45 18.10 4.83 -37.05
N ARG A 46 17.92 5.97 -36.39
CA ARG A 46 18.04 6.04 -34.94
C ARG A 46 16.73 5.53 -34.37
N ALA A 47 16.77 4.41 -33.68
CA ALA A 47 15.67 3.97 -32.85
C ALA A 47 15.49 4.97 -31.70
N HIS A 48 14.59 5.91 -31.87
CA HIS A 48 14.02 6.65 -30.75
C HIS A 48 12.91 5.77 -30.16
N ALA A 49 13.10 5.35 -28.93
CA ALA A 49 12.03 4.82 -28.11
C ALA A 49 11.02 5.96 -27.87
N VAL A 50 10.02 6.04 -28.74
CA VAL A 50 8.90 6.95 -28.56
C VAL A 50 7.89 6.25 -27.68
N PHE A 51 7.66 6.77 -26.49
CA PHE A 51 6.49 6.47 -25.67
C PHE A 51 5.24 6.61 -26.55
N ARG A 52 4.60 5.50 -26.85
CA ARG A 52 3.36 5.51 -27.62
C ARG A 52 2.25 6.09 -26.73
N LYS A 53 1.73 7.22 -27.15
CA LYS A 53 0.47 7.78 -26.68
C LYS A 53 -0.65 6.74 -26.87
N ASP A 54 -1.36 6.41 -25.81
CA ASP A 54 -2.62 5.69 -25.91
C ASP A 54 -3.65 6.58 -26.60
N LEU A 55 -3.88 6.30 -27.86
CA LEU A 55 -5.00 6.86 -28.63
C LEU A 55 -6.30 6.18 -28.18
N TYR A 56 -7.10 6.89 -27.41
CA TYR A 56 -8.49 6.57 -27.13
C TYR A 56 -9.31 6.67 -28.43
N VAL A 57 -9.46 5.54 -29.15
CA VAL A 57 -10.34 5.46 -30.34
C VAL A 57 -11.77 5.26 -29.85
N LYS A 58 -12.56 6.32 -29.92
CA LYS A 58 -14.03 6.25 -29.86
C LYS A 58 -14.54 5.50 -31.10
N ARG A 59 -14.93 4.26 -30.95
CA ARG A 59 -15.72 3.56 -32.00
C ARG A 59 -17.17 4.01 -31.91
N LYS A 60 -17.59 4.78 -32.92
CA LYS A 60 -19.00 4.97 -33.27
C LYS A 60 -19.51 3.70 -33.96
N LEU A 61 -20.55 3.12 -33.41
CA LEU A 61 -21.37 2.10 -34.08
C LEU A 61 -22.11 2.76 -35.27
N ALA A 62 -21.84 2.28 -36.45
CA ALA A 62 -22.70 2.52 -37.61
C ALA A 62 -23.31 1.17 -38.05
N ALA A 63 -24.61 1.07 -37.93
CA ALA A 63 -25.40 -0.02 -38.51
C ALA A 63 -25.51 0.21 -40.01
N GLY A 64 -25.22 -0.81 -40.81
CA GLY A 64 -25.43 -0.82 -42.22
C GLY A 64 -25.79 -2.23 -42.70
N ALA A 65 -27.07 -2.45 -42.98
CA ALA A 65 -27.57 -3.65 -43.60
C ALA A 65 -27.31 -3.62 -45.11
N VAL A 66 -26.77 -4.71 -45.67
CA VAL A 66 -26.91 -5.00 -47.11
C VAL A 66 -27.20 -6.49 -47.29
N LEU A 67 -28.35 -6.76 -47.85
CA LEU A 67 -28.76 -8.03 -48.46
C LEU A 67 -28.13 -8.20 -49.86
N SER A 68 -27.71 -9.44 -50.21
CA SER A 68 -27.83 -10.05 -51.56
C SER A 68 -27.19 -11.44 -51.54
N ALA A 69 -27.89 -12.48 -51.61
CA ALA A 69 -28.35 -13.35 -52.72
C ALA A 69 -27.28 -14.37 -53.22
N THR A 70 -27.56 -15.64 -52.86
CA THR A 70 -27.49 -16.92 -53.62
C THR A 70 -26.33 -17.26 -54.55
N ALA A 71 -25.64 -18.36 -54.23
CA ALA A 71 -25.34 -19.46 -55.17
C ALA A 71 -25.07 -20.77 -54.39
N LEU A 72 -25.81 -21.81 -54.72
CA LEU A 72 -25.65 -23.19 -54.26
C LEU A 72 -24.35 -23.79 -54.82
N LEU A 73 -23.54 -24.38 -53.96
CA LEU A 73 -22.66 -25.50 -54.32
C LEU A 73 -22.62 -26.49 -53.15
N THR A 74 -23.19 -27.67 -53.39
CA THR A 74 -23.17 -28.80 -52.48
C THR A 74 -21.75 -29.37 -52.36
N GLY A 75 -21.11 -29.10 -51.22
CA GLY A 75 -19.92 -29.79 -50.80
C GLY A 75 -20.14 -30.25 -49.34
N VAL A 76 -20.28 -31.56 -49.15
CA VAL A 76 -20.39 -32.18 -47.83
C VAL A 76 -19.03 -32.03 -47.16
N ILE A 77 -18.87 -31.01 -46.34
CA ILE A 77 -17.77 -30.94 -45.37
C ILE A 77 -18.30 -31.53 -44.07
N GLN A 78 -17.81 -32.71 -43.70
CA GLN A 78 -17.95 -33.22 -42.37
C GLN A 78 -17.15 -32.30 -41.42
N VAL A 79 -17.85 -31.38 -40.78
CA VAL A 79 -17.31 -30.65 -39.63
C VAL A 79 -17.36 -31.58 -38.45
N SER A 80 -16.23 -32.25 -38.16
CA SER A 80 -16.03 -32.85 -36.87
C SER A 80 -16.01 -31.73 -35.82
N THR A 81 -17.13 -31.56 -35.14
CA THR A 81 -17.20 -30.76 -33.92
C THR A 81 -16.32 -31.46 -32.88
N ALA A 82 -15.05 -31.04 -32.79
CA ALA A 82 -14.25 -31.32 -31.59
C ALA A 82 -14.97 -30.63 -30.43
N ALA A 83 -15.67 -31.42 -29.62
CA ALA A 83 -16.17 -30.95 -28.35
C ALA A 83 -14.95 -30.41 -27.59
N GLN A 84 -14.88 -29.10 -27.39
CA GLN A 84 -13.88 -28.50 -26.49
C GLN A 84 -14.13 -29.11 -25.12
N ALA A 85 -13.25 -29.98 -24.71
CA ALA A 85 -13.25 -30.48 -23.34
C ALA A 85 -13.07 -29.27 -22.42
N THR A 86 -14.08 -29.00 -21.61
CA THR A 86 -13.97 -28.00 -20.52
C THR A 86 -12.74 -28.38 -19.70
N PRO A 87 -11.80 -27.45 -19.45
CA PRO A 87 -10.63 -27.76 -18.64
C PRO A 87 -11.08 -28.28 -17.27
N ALA A 88 -10.47 -29.37 -16.82
CA ALA A 88 -10.76 -29.91 -15.49
C ALA A 88 -10.56 -28.81 -14.44
N PRO A 89 -11.47 -28.69 -13.46
CA PRO A 89 -11.35 -27.69 -12.42
C PRO A 89 -10.02 -27.87 -11.67
N SER A 90 -9.39 -26.76 -11.26
CA SER A 90 -8.14 -26.77 -10.48
C SER A 90 -8.35 -27.56 -9.18
N ALA A 91 -7.29 -28.14 -8.62
CA ALA A 91 -7.36 -28.87 -7.33
C ALA A 91 -8.02 -28.00 -6.22
N GLN A 92 -7.76 -26.70 -6.22
CA GLN A 92 -8.39 -25.76 -5.29
C GLN A 92 -9.90 -25.58 -5.54
N ALA A 93 -10.34 -25.54 -6.79
CA ALA A 93 -11.77 -25.49 -7.13
C ALA A 93 -12.48 -26.79 -6.75
N GLN A 94 -11.84 -27.92 -6.92
CA GLN A 94 -12.37 -29.23 -6.49
C GLN A 94 -12.50 -29.31 -4.96
N ALA A 95 -11.49 -28.85 -4.22
CA ALA A 95 -11.51 -28.81 -2.75
C ALA A 95 -12.63 -27.90 -2.23
N SER A 96 -12.83 -26.72 -2.84
CA SER A 96 -13.91 -25.81 -2.47
C SER A 96 -15.29 -26.42 -2.72
N GLN A 97 -15.51 -27.06 -3.88
CA GLN A 97 -16.77 -27.74 -4.20
C GLN A 97 -17.05 -28.91 -3.25
N GLN A 98 -16.02 -29.68 -2.91
CA GLN A 98 -16.14 -30.79 -1.95
C GLN A 98 -16.50 -30.27 -0.55
N ARG A 99 -15.88 -29.19 -0.09
CA ARG A 99 -16.20 -28.55 1.19
C ARG A 99 -17.64 -28.05 1.21
N GLU A 100 -18.11 -27.38 0.17
CA GLU A 100 -19.49 -26.91 0.06
C GLU A 100 -20.51 -28.07 0.08
N ALA A 101 -20.22 -29.16 -0.63
CA ALA A 101 -21.07 -30.33 -0.64
C ALA A 101 -21.17 -30.97 0.75
N VAL A 102 -20.04 -31.10 1.48
CA VAL A 102 -20.04 -31.63 2.84
C VAL A 102 -20.72 -30.71 3.83
N LEU A 103 -20.56 -29.39 3.67
CA LEU A 103 -21.26 -28.39 4.47
C LEU A 103 -22.78 -28.46 4.26
N ALA A 104 -23.26 -28.71 3.04
CA ALA A 104 -24.67 -28.95 2.75
C ALA A 104 -25.20 -30.21 3.45
N VAL A 105 -24.41 -31.28 3.46
CA VAL A 105 -24.70 -32.51 4.22
C VAL A 105 -24.76 -32.21 5.72
N ALA A 106 -23.79 -31.47 6.26
CA ALA A 106 -23.75 -31.07 7.67
C ALA A 106 -25.01 -30.30 8.06
N LYS A 107 -25.46 -29.34 7.22
CA LYS A 107 -26.71 -28.61 7.43
C LYS A 107 -27.93 -29.54 7.52
N GLY A 108 -28.00 -30.53 6.63
CA GLY A 108 -29.10 -31.52 6.66
C GLY A 108 -29.04 -32.49 7.85
N GLN A 109 -27.87 -32.65 8.46
CA GLN A 109 -27.67 -33.53 9.62
C GLN A 109 -27.76 -32.80 10.96
N ALA A 110 -27.93 -31.49 11.00
CA ALA A 110 -27.89 -30.69 12.22
C ALA A 110 -28.89 -31.17 13.26
N ASP A 111 -30.17 -31.31 12.91
CA ASP A 111 -31.22 -31.75 13.83
C ASP A 111 -31.06 -33.23 14.28
N PRO A 112 -30.80 -34.22 13.38
CA PRO A 112 -30.44 -35.57 13.78
C PRO A 112 -29.27 -35.66 14.75
N LEU A 113 -28.18 -34.87 14.48
CA LEU A 113 -27.00 -34.82 15.33
C LEU A 113 -27.30 -34.19 16.69
N ALA A 114 -28.05 -33.09 16.74
CA ALA A 114 -28.48 -32.48 18.01
C ALA A 114 -29.21 -33.49 18.91
N LYS A 115 -30.12 -34.28 18.32
CA LYS A 115 -30.84 -35.33 19.03
C LYS A 115 -29.91 -36.48 19.48
N ALA A 116 -29.00 -36.94 18.59
CA ALA A 116 -28.04 -37.99 18.90
C ALA A 116 -27.06 -37.60 20.00
N LEU A 117 -26.72 -36.31 20.08
CA LEU A 117 -25.85 -35.72 21.10
C LEU A 117 -26.59 -35.38 22.40
N ALA A 118 -27.87 -35.68 22.49
CA ALA A 118 -28.74 -35.40 23.61
C ALA A 118 -28.74 -33.91 24.03
N LEU A 119 -28.69 -32.99 23.04
CA LEU A 119 -28.81 -31.57 23.31
C LEU A 119 -30.23 -31.22 23.78
N GLY A 120 -30.37 -30.17 24.57
CA GLY A 120 -31.64 -29.70 25.10
C GLY A 120 -32.65 -29.33 24.00
N GLY A 121 -33.96 -29.44 24.28
CA GLY A 121 -35.00 -29.18 23.28
C GLY A 121 -35.05 -27.76 22.70
N GLN A 122 -34.40 -26.80 23.36
CA GLN A 122 -34.25 -25.43 22.89
C GLN A 122 -32.93 -25.20 22.15
N GLU A 123 -32.01 -26.18 22.14
CA GLU A 123 -30.72 -26.10 21.46
C GLU A 123 -30.85 -26.55 20.00
N LYS A 124 -30.15 -25.84 19.09
CA LYS A 124 -30.00 -26.22 17.69
C LYS A 124 -28.55 -26.09 17.27
N LEU A 125 -28.16 -26.91 16.28
CA LEU A 125 -26.88 -26.87 15.63
C LEU A 125 -26.96 -26.03 14.35
N VAL A 126 -25.98 -25.16 14.13
CA VAL A 126 -25.78 -24.37 12.90
C VAL A 126 -24.44 -24.77 12.30
N ALA A 127 -24.45 -25.42 11.14
CA ALA A 127 -23.23 -25.85 10.47
C ALA A 127 -22.43 -24.62 9.99
N LYS A 128 -21.16 -24.53 10.38
CA LYS A 128 -20.27 -23.40 10.08
C LYS A 128 -19.16 -23.78 9.13
N ASP A 129 -18.60 -24.97 9.28
CA ASP A 129 -17.46 -25.42 8.47
C ASP A 129 -17.43 -26.93 8.35
N ALA A 130 -16.70 -27.42 7.34
CA ALA A 130 -16.48 -28.84 7.10
C ALA A 130 -15.11 -29.06 6.46
N VAL A 131 -14.33 -29.96 7.06
CA VAL A 131 -13.06 -30.44 6.52
C VAL A 131 -13.21 -31.91 6.15
N VAL A 132 -12.60 -32.34 5.04
CA VAL A 132 -12.62 -33.73 4.58
C VAL A 132 -11.18 -34.18 4.37
N ASP A 133 -10.78 -35.19 5.11
CA ASP A 133 -9.47 -35.79 4.96
C ASP A 133 -9.37 -36.67 3.70
N ALA A 134 -8.18 -36.94 3.24
CA ALA A 134 -7.94 -37.80 2.08
C ALA A 134 -8.53 -39.23 2.21
N ASN A 135 -8.69 -39.75 3.42
CA ASN A 135 -9.34 -41.03 3.71
C ASN A 135 -10.86 -40.97 3.78
N GLY A 136 -11.46 -39.79 3.50
CA GLY A 136 -12.90 -39.58 3.54
C GLY A 136 -13.47 -39.27 4.94
N THR A 137 -12.65 -39.20 5.99
CA THR A 137 -13.08 -38.74 7.32
C THR A 137 -13.54 -37.27 7.20
N ARG A 138 -14.65 -36.96 7.86
CA ARG A 138 -15.25 -35.62 7.84
C ARG A 138 -15.20 -35.01 9.24
N HIS A 139 -14.83 -33.74 9.31
CA HIS A 139 -14.83 -32.94 10.54
C HIS A 139 -15.83 -31.81 10.35
N LEU A 140 -16.97 -31.92 11.00
CA LEU A 140 -18.12 -31.00 10.83
C LEU A 140 -18.15 -30.05 12.03
N ARG A 141 -17.92 -28.77 11.82
CA ARG A 141 -17.99 -27.74 12.85
C ARG A 141 -19.38 -27.12 12.92
N PHE A 142 -19.92 -27.07 14.12
CA PHE A 142 -21.19 -26.45 14.40
C PHE A 142 -21.07 -25.38 15.49
N GLU A 143 -21.81 -24.29 15.33
CA GLU A 143 -22.22 -23.43 16.43
C GLU A 143 -23.51 -23.94 17.04
N ARG A 144 -23.75 -23.61 18.32
CA ARG A 144 -25.05 -23.85 18.97
C ARG A 144 -25.89 -22.56 19.07
N THR A 145 -27.18 -22.70 19.00
CA THR A 145 -28.13 -21.69 19.44
C THR A 145 -29.00 -22.26 20.54
N PHE A 146 -29.45 -21.40 21.45
CA PHE A 146 -30.41 -21.75 22.51
C PHE A 146 -31.59 -20.79 22.43
N ALA A 147 -32.79 -21.31 22.23
CA ALA A 147 -34.01 -20.52 22.01
C ALA A 147 -33.85 -19.43 20.92
N GLY A 148 -33.00 -19.69 19.90
CA GLY A 148 -32.72 -18.77 18.83
C GLY A 148 -31.54 -17.81 19.07
N LEU A 149 -31.05 -17.69 20.30
CA LEU A 149 -29.85 -16.87 20.62
C LEU A 149 -28.57 -17.66 20.36
N PRO A 150 -27.51 -17.01 19.82
CA PRO A 150 -26.19 -17.64 19.70
C PRO A 150 -25.63 -18.06 21.06
N VAL A 151 -24.98 -19.23 21.14
CA VAL A 151 -24.30 -19.68 22.36
C VAL A 151 -22.79 -19.49 22.18
N LEU A 152 -22.23 -18.48 22.84
CA LEU A 152 -20.78 -18.24 22.84
C LEU A 152 -20.07 -19.26 23.73
N GLY A 153 -19.03 -19.92 23.19
CA GLY A 153 -18.40 -21.08 23.82
C GLY A 153 -19.22 -22.36 23.73
N GLY A 154 -20.26 -22.39 22.87
CA GLY A 154 -21.12 -23.54 22.67
C GLY A 154 -20.76 -24.39 21.43
N ASP A 155 -19.73 -24.03 20.69
CA ASP A 155 -19.33 -24.71 19.45
C ASP A 155 -18.89 -26.16 19.70
N LEU A 156 -18.99 -26.96 18.64
CA LEU A 156 -18.56 -28.37 18.68
C LEU A 156 -18.11 -28.83 17.29
N VAL A 157 -17.26 -29.87 17.29
CA VAL A 157 -16.80 -30.54 16.08
C VAL A 157 -17.23 -32.01 16.15
N VAL A 158 -17.96 -32.47 15.12
CA VAL A 158 -18.36 -33.87 14.97
C VAL A 158 -17.43 -34.54 13.97
N HIS A 159 -16.73 -35.57 14.41
CA HIS A 159 -15.85 -36.38 13.57
C HIS A 159 -16.62 -37.60 13.06
N GLN A 160 -16.73 -37.72 11.74
CA GLN A 160 -17.45 -38.80 11.07
C GLN A 160 -16.52 -39.63 10.18
N ALA A 161 -16.74 -40.93 10.14
CA ALA A 161 -16.15 -41.77 9.13
C ALA A 161 -16.70 -41.45 7.73
N ALA A 162 -16.07 -41.96 6.67
CA ALA A 162 -16.51 -41.77 5.29
C ALA A 162 -17.96 -42.23 5.03
N ASP A 163 -18.43 -43.24 5.76
CA ASP A 163 -19.81 -43.76 5.73
C ASP A 163 -20.82 -42.90 6.55
N GLY A 164 -20.33 -41.87 7.24
CA GLY A 164 -21.14 -40.96 8.06
C GLY A 164 -21.30 -41.40 9.53
N ALA A 165 -20.71 -42.50 9.96
CA ALA A 165 -20.75 -42.93 11.37
C ALA A 165 -19.96 -41.94 12.25
N VAL A 166 -20.55 -41.47 13.35
CA VAL A 166 -19.89 -40.59 14.32
C VAL A 166 -18.81 -41.37 15.07
N LYS A 167 -17.57 -40.88 15.00
CA LYS A 167 -16.41 -41.44 15.68
C LYS A 167 -16.12 -40.75 17.01
N ALA A 168 -16.20 -39.42 17.02
CA ALA A 168 -15.94 -38.59 18.19
C ALA A 168 -16.68 -37.24 18.09
N VAL A 169 -16.78 -36.53 19.20
CA VAL A 169 -17.29 -35.16 19.24
C VAL A 169 -16.49 -34.36 20.25
N ASP A 170 -15.86 -33.30 19.76
CA ASP A 170 -15.23 -32.31 20.61
C ASP A 170 -16.21 -31.19 20.88
N LYS A 171 -16.42 -30.86 22.15
CA LYS A 171 -17.34 -29.79 22.58
C LYS A 171 -16.57 -28.75 23.35
N ALA A 172 -16.74 -27.47 23.01
CA ALA A 172 -16.19 -26.36 23.78
C ALA A 172 -16.69 -26.33 25.21
N VAL A 173 -17.98 -26.65 25.40
CA VAL A 173 -18.56 -26.88 26.73
C VAL A 173 -19.35 -28.19 26.77
N GLY A 174 -19.04 -29.03 27.76
CA GLY A 174 -19.71 -30.34 27.97
C GLY A 174 -21.08 -30.24 28.60
N ALA A 175 -21.38 -29.14 29.28
CA ALA A 175 -22.65 -28.95 30.00
C ALA A 175 -23.84 -28.77 29.03
N THR A 176 -25.02 -29.21 29.48
CA THR A 176 -26.29 -28.87 28.84
C THR A 176 -26.56 -27.38 29.00
N ILE A 177 -26.91 -26.72 27.91
CA ILE A 177 -27.23 -25.28 27.94
C ILE A 177 -28.61 -25.12 28.58
N SER A 178 -28.66 -24.44 29.72
CA SER A 178 -29.89 -24.09 30.43
C SER A 178 -29.76 -22.68 30.97
N VAL A 179 -30.69 -21.82 30.60
CA VAL A 179 -30.73 -20.42 31.03
C VAL A 179 -32.04 -20.19 31.74
N PRO A 180 -32.02 -19.73 33.01
CA PRO A 180 -33.25 -19.59 33.84
C PRO A 180 -34.25 -18.58 33.27
N SER A 181 -33.76 -17.54 32.59
CA SER A 181 -34.61 -16.51 31.98
C SER A 181 -33.97 -16.04 30.67
N LEU A 182 -34.81 -15.76 29.68
CA LEU A 182 -34.40 -15.10 28.42
C LEU A 182 -34.72 -13.59 28.45
N THR A 183 -35.22 -13.09 29.55
CA THR A 183 -35.48 -11.66 29.75
C THR A 183 -34.27 -11.06 30.49
N PRO A 184 -33.54 -10.10 29.89
CA PRO A 184 -32.44 -9.46 30.57
C PRO A 184 -32.94 -8.51 31.67
N GLU A 185 -32.16 -8.38 32.75
CA GLU A 185 -32.44 -7.39 33.80
C GLU A 185 -31.88 -6.01 33.44
N ILE A 186 -30.84 -5.98 32.60
CA ILE A 186 -30.19 -4.75 32.11
C ILE A 186 -30.65 -4.50 30.68
N PRO A 187 -31.12 -3.29 30.32
CA PRO A 187 -31.42 -2.91 28.95
C PRO A 187 -30.16 -2.89 28.06
N ALA A 188 -30.33 -3.16 26.77
CA ALA A 188 -29.22 -3.26 25.81
C ALA A 188 -28.36 -1.98 25.70
N ASP A 189 -28.98 -0.81 25.74
CA ASP A 189 -28.30 0.49 25.73
C ASP A 189 -27.41 0.67 26.96
N LYS A 190 -27.88 0.25 28.14
CA LYS A 190 -27.08 0.27 29.36
C LYS A 190 -25.92 -0.73 29.30
N ALA A 191 -26.13 -1.92 28.76
CA ALA A 191 -25.07 -2.92 28.54
C ALA A 191 -23.99 -2.39 27.58
N ALA A 192 -24.39 -1.75 26.48
CA ALA A 192 -23.46 -1.12 25.55
C ALA A 192 -22.66 0.00 26.23
N ALA A 193 -23.30 0.83 27.04
CA ALA A 193 -22.61 1.88 27.81
C ALA A 193 -21.61 1.32 28.83
N GLN A 194 -21.95 0.22 29.50
CA GLN A 194 -21.04 -0.48 30.43
C GLN A 194 -19.85 -1.09 29.71
N ALA A 195 -20.06 -1.73 28.54
CA ALA A 195 -18.98 -2.26 27.71
C ALA A 195 -18.04 -1.13 27.25
N SER A 196 -18.58 -0.02 26.75
CA SER A 196 -17.81 1.17 26.39
C SER A 196 -16.99 1.71 27.57
N GLY A 197 -17.62 1.84 28.73
CA GLY A 197 -16.96 2.31 29.95
C GLY A 197 -15.82 1.40 30.43
N ALA A 198 -16.01 0.08 30.28
CA ALA A 198 -14.97 -0.90 30.61
C ALA A 198 -13.73 -0.74 29.71
N VAL A 199 -13.93 -0.57 28.40
CA VAL A 199 -12.81 -0.32 27.44
C VAL A 199 -12.22 1.07 27.67
N GLN A 200 -13.03 2.10 27.88
CA GLN A 200 -12.55 3.45 28.17
C GLN A 200 -11.66 3.50 29.43
N ALA A 201 -11.92 2.66 30.41
CA ALA A 201 -11.10 2.56 31.61
C ALA A 201 -9.70 1.98 31.37
N THR A 202 -9.46 1.32 30.23
CA THR A 202 -8.15 0.80 29.83
C THR A 202 -7.32 1.77 28.98
N VAL A 203 -7.87 2.94 28.64
CA VAL A 203 -7.15 3.94 27.85
C VAL A 203 -5.91 4.42 28.61
N GLY A 204 -4.77 4.39 27.90
CA GLY A 204 -3.45 4.75 28.46
C GLY A 204 -2.82 3.67 29.35
N ILE A 205 -3.49 2.53 29.57
CA ILE A 205 -2.95 1.41 30.34
C ILE A 205 -2.33 0.39 29.39
N THR A 206 -1.07 0.05 29.61
CA THR A 206 -0.37 -1.02 28.89
C THR A 206 -0.57 -2.33 29.66
N ALA A 207 -1.35 -3.23 29.11
CA ALA A 207 -1.57 -4.56 29.69
C ALA A 207 -0.45 -5.54 29.32
N ASP A 208 0.08 -5.43 28.12
CA ASP A 208 1.22 -6.20 27.61
C ASP A 208 2.33 -5.23 27.18
N LYS A 209 3.58 -5.54 27.53
CA LYS A 209 4.76 -4.72 27.19
C LYS A 209 5.03 -4.62 25.69
N ASP A 210 4.53 -5.60 24.93
CA ASP A 210 4.70 -5.71 23.49
C ASP A 210 3.52 -5.09 22.72
N GLU A 211 2.52 -4.54 23.42
CA GLU A 211 1.31 -3.98 22.85
C GLU A 211 1.17 -2.48 23.19
N SER A 212 0.93 -1.67 22.17
CA SER A 212 0.68 -0.23 22.36
C SER A 212 -0.61 0.00 23.15
N PRO A 213 -0.64 0.91 24.15
CA PRO A 213 -1.84 1.16 24.94
C PRO A 213 -2.96 1.74 24.06
N LEU A 214 -4.20 1.45 24.41
CA LEU A 214 -5.36 2.10 23.79
C LEU A 214 -5.28 3.61 24.04
N LYS A 215 -5.42 4.40 22.97
CA LYS A 215 -5.37 5.87 23.03
C LYS A 215 -6.76 6.48 23.24
N GLU A 216 -7.72 5.99 22.49
CA GLU A 216 -9.11 6.48 22.53
C GLU A 216 -10.11 5.45 22.02
N VAL A 217 -11.36 5.57 22.49
CA VAL A 217 -12.52 4.81 22.01
C VAL A 217 -13.30 5.70 21.06
N HIS A 218 -13.64 5.16 19.87
CA HIS A 218 -14.34 5.93 18.83
C HIS A 218 -15.82 5.60 18.74
N GLN A 219 -16.15 4.30 18.82
CA GLN A 219 -17.49 3.83 18.56
C GLN A 219 -17.81 2.61 19.41
N THR A 220 -19.08 2.52 19.83
CA THR A 220 -19.61 1.33 20.50
C THR A 220 -20.78 0.81 19.69
N GLY A 221 -20.72 -0.48 19.33
CA GLY A 221 -21.80 -1.17 18.63
C GLY A 221 -23.02 -1.41 19.53
N ALA A 222 -24.12 -1.85 18.93
CA ALA A 222 -25.29 -2.27 19.67
C ALA A 222 -24.99 -3.54 20.51
N ALA A 223 -25.53 -3.61 21.72
CA ALA A 223 -25.45 -4.82 22.53
C ALA A 223 -26.48 -5.85 22.01
N GLU A 224 -26.00 -7.04 21.66
CA GLU A 224 -26.81 -8.15 21.15
C GLU A 224 -26.92 -9.24 22.20
N LEU A 225 -28.14 -9.75 22.43
CA LEU A 225 -28.37 -10.85 23.36
C LEU A 225 -27.74 -12.16 22.84
N VAL A 226 -27.05 -12.84 23.72
CA VAL A 226 -26.43 -14.15 23.51
C VAL A 226 -26.56 -15.01 24.77
N VAL A 227 -26.23 -16.28 24.66
CA VAL A 227 -25.98 -17.14 25.82
C VAL A 227 -24.48 -17.29 25.97
N TRP A 228 -23.92 -16.92 27.11
CA TRP A 228 -22.54 -17.18 27.46
C TRP A 228 -22.42 -18.54 28.14
N ALA A 229 -21.57 -19.42 27.62
CA ALA A 229 -21.36 -20.76 28.14
C ALA A 229 -19.86 -21.16 28.24
N ALA A 230 -18.94 -20.29 27.81
CA ALA A 230 -17.54 -20.63 27.71
C ALA A 230 -16.83 -20.95 29.04
N ASP A 231 -17.39 -20.48 30.16
CA ASP A 231 -16.90 -20.77 31.51
C ASP A 231 -17.57 -21.99 32.16
N GLY A 232 -18.42 -22.69 31.40
CA GLY A 232 -19.16 -23.86 31.89
C GLY A 232 -20.47 -23.54 32.66
N ASN A 233 -20.81 -22.25 32.84
CA ASN A 233 -22.00 -21.80 33.54
C ASN A 233 -22.91 -21.02 32.58
N PRO A 234 -23.77 -21.68 31.81
CA PRO A 234 -24.62 -21.03 30.82
C PRO A 234 -25.55 -19.97 31.44
N ARG A 235 -25.48 -18.74 30.90
CA ARG A 235 -26.34 -17.62 31.33
C ARG A 235 -26.59 -16.62 30.20
N LEU A 236 -27.63 -15.81 30.37
CA LEU A 236 -27.93 -14.75 29.42
C LEU A 236 -26.87 -13.64 29.53
N ALA A 237 -26.39 -13.19 28.40
CA ALA A 237 -25.38 -12.15 28.29
C ALA A 237 -25.62 -11.26 27.08
N TYR A 238 -24.90 -10.16 27.02
CA TYR A 238 -24.80 -9.34 25.83
C TYR A 238 -23.39 -9.44 25.23
N ARG A 239 -23.28 -9.47 23.91
CA ARG A 239 -22.03 -9.17 23.21
C ARG A 239 -22.10 -7.76 22.64
N THR A 240 -21.00 -7.02 22.77
CA THR A 240 -20.85 -5.64 22.30
C THR A 240 -19.46 -5.45 21.72
N THR A 241 -19.37 -4.90 20.52
CA THR A 241 -18.07 -4.51 19.93
C THR A 241 -17.80 -3.05 20.25
N VAL A 242 -16.60 -2.75 20.73
CA VAL A 242 -16.11 -1.41 21.04
C VAL A 242 -14.88 -1.13 20.17
N GLU A 243 -15.00 -0.13 19.31
CA GLU A 243 -13.96 0.27 18.39
C GLU A 243 -13.11 1.42 18.97
N GLY A 244 -11.80 1.37 18.74
CA GLY A 244 -10.87 2.38 19.20
C GLY A 244 -9.58 2.41 18.37
N VAL A 245 -8.60 3.19 18.87
CA VAL A 245 -7.28 3.25 18.28
C VAL A 245 -6.22 3.24 19.37
N ARG A 246 -5.12 2.54 19.13
CA ARG A 246 -3.95 2.48 20.01
C ARG A 246 -3.03 3.69 19.82
N ALA A 247 -2.09 3.90 20.72
CA ALA A 247 -1.18 5.05 20.69
C ALA A 247 -0.27 5.07 19.45
N ASP A 248 0.08 3.91 18.91
CA ASP A 248 0.81 3.75 17.66
C ASP A 248 -0.06 3.89 16.40
N GLY A 249 -1.39 4.04 16.60
CA GLY A 249 -2.37 4.15 15.53
C GLY A 249 -2.98 2.84 15.06
N THR A 250 -2.60 1.71 15.65
CA THR A 250 -3.26 0.42 15.40
C THR A 250 -4.75 0.51 15.77
N PRO A 251 -5.68 0.10 14.90
CA PRO A 251 -7.08 -0.05 15.29
C PRO A 251 -7.23 -1.06 16.42
N SER A 252 -8.24 -0.86 17.26
CA SER A 252 -8.67 -1.82 18.26
C SER A 252 -10.15 -2.09 18.06
N SER A 253 -10.54 -3.35 18.06
CA SER A 253 -11.95 -3.79 17.97
C SER A 253 -12.16 -4.84 19.04
N GLN A 254 -12.63 -4.41 20.19
CA GLN A 254 -12.81 -5.28 21.35
C GLN A 254 -14.23 -5.83 21.42
N LEU A 255 -14.35 -7.15 21.36
CA LEU A 255 -15.61 -7.84 21.64
C LEU A 255 -15.71 -8.09 23.13
N LEU A 256 -16.67 -7.44 23.77
CA LEU A 256 -17.00 -7.67 25.19
C LEU A 256 -18.23 -8.54 25.31
N VAL A 257 -18.19 -9.43 26.29
CA VAL A 257 -19.36 -10.17 26.75
C VAL A 257 -19.67 -9.70 28.15
N THR A 258 -20.90 -9.21 28.36
CA THR A 258 -21.38 -8.72 29.67
C THR A 258 -22.57 -9.51 30.14
N ASP A 259 -22.64 -9.84 31.42
CA ASP A 259 -23.76 -10.53 32.04
C ASP A 259 -25.05 -9.69 31.92
N ALA A 260 -26.13 -10.29 31.44
CA ALA A 260 -27.39 -9.56 31.18
C ALA A 260 -28.21 -9.25 32.46
N ALA A 261 -27.82 -9.79 33.62
CA ALA A 261 -28.42 -9.48 34.90
C ALA A 261 -27.59 -8.47 35.71
N SER A 262 -26.28 -8.70 35.84
CA SER A 262 -25.39 -7.86 36.66
C SER A 262 -24.69 -6.75 35.89
N GLY A 263 -24.43 -6.91 34.57
CA GLY A 263 -23.60 -6.04 33.78
C GLY A 263 -22.11 -6.27 33.96
N GLU A 264 -21.72 -7.32 34.68
CA GLU A 264 -20.31 -7.70 34.83
C GLU A 264 -19.71 -8.10 33.49
N VAL A 265 -18.46 -7.67 33.23
CA VAL A 265 -17.71 -8.10 32.05
C VAL A 265 -17.24 -9.53 32.26
N LEU A 266 -17.76 -10.46 31.46
CA LEU A 266 -17.43 -11.87 31.50
C LEU A 266 -16.21 -12.22 30.63
N SER A 267 -16.02 -11.49 29.55
CA SER A 267 -14.92 -11.70 28.61
C SER A 267 -14.66 -10.46 27.78
N THR A 268 -13.40 -10.27 27.41
CA THR A 268 -12.95 -9.25 26.44
C THR A 268 -11.98 -9.91 25.47
N HIS A 269 -12.21 -9.73 24.18
CA HIS A 269 -11.35 -10.25 23.12
C HIS A 269 -11.03 -9.16 22.12
N GLU A 270 -9.75 -8.92 21.86
CA GLU A 270 -9.30 -8.10 20.73
C GLU A 270 -9.53 -8.87 19.42
N GLN A 271 -10.26 -8.28 18.49
CA GLN A 271 -10.59 -8.87 17.19
C GLN A 271 -9.61 -8.48 16.08
N VAL A 272 -8.84 -7.41 16.30
CA VAL A 272 -7.77 -7.00 15.37
C VAL A 272 -6.55 -7.88 15.61
N GLN A 273 -6.33 -8.81 14.71
CA GLN A 273 -5.19 -9.72 14.75
C GLN A 273 -4.15 -9.25 13.74
N THR A 274 -3.14 -8.51 14.22
CA THR A 274 -1.97 -8.15 13.43
C THR A 274 -0.85 -9.15 13.71
N ALA A 275 -0.04 -9.40 12.69
CA ALA A 275 1.14 -10.22 12.81
C ALA A 275 2.35 -9.47 12.27
N ALA A 276 3.45 -9.51 13.01
CA ALA A 276 4.72 -9.04 12.53
C ALA A 276 5.30 -10.08 11.57
N GLY A 277 5.46 -9.72 10.31
CA GLY A 277 6.12 -10.52 9.29
C GLY A 277 7.46 -9.90 8.89
N SER A 278 8.17 -10.57 8.01
CA SER A 278 9.37 -10.04 7.36
C SER A 278 9.27 -10.25 5.86
N GLY A 279 9.78 -9.28 5.08
CA GLY A 279 9.83 -9.38 3.63
C GLY A 279 11.21 -9.07 3.10
N ASN A 280 11.56 -9.68 1.97
CA ASN A 280 12.75 -9.37 1.20
C ASN A 280 12.30 -8.92 -0.20
N GLY A 281 12.19 -7.59 -0.37
CA GLY A 281 11.79 -6.95 -1.62
C GLY A 281 12.93 -6.87 -2.63
N VAL A 282 12.59 -6.51 -3.86
CA VAL A 282 13.56 -6.31 -4.94
C VAL A 282 14.45 -5.10 -4.64
N PHE A 283 13.82 -4.00 -4.19
CA PHE A 283 14.48 -2.71 -3.92
C PHE A 283 14.62 -2.44 -2.43
N VAL A 284 13.56 -2.64 -1.64
CA VAL A 284 13.58 -2.33 -0.20
C VAL A 284 14.45 -3.28 0.62
N GLY A 285 14.85 -4.43 0.06
CA GLY A 285 15.61 -5.44 0.77
C GLY A 285 14.83 -6.08 1.91
N ASN A 286 15.51 -6.42 3.01
CA ASN A 286 14.86 -7.02 4.18
C ASN A 286 14.18 -5.94 5.04
N VAL A 287 12.86 -6.00 5.12
CA VAL A 287 12.02 -5.06 5.86
C VAL A 287 10.99 -5.76 6.74
N PRO A 288 10.58 -5.15 7.87
CA PRO A 288 9.45 -5.63 8.63
C PRO A 288 8.15 -5.35 7.87
N LEU A 289 7.20 -6.27 7.95
CA LEU A 289 5.86 -6.12 7.37
C LEU A 289 4.80 -6.33 8.45
N THR A 290 3.78 -5.50 8.43
CA THR A 290 2.54 -5.77 9.16
C THR A 290 1.62 -6.56 8.26
N THR A 291 1.19 -7.74 8.73
CA THR A 291 0.34 -8.68 8.01
C THR A 291 -0.90 -9.02 8.83
N THR A 292 -1.87 -9.70 8.26
CA THR A 292 -3.07 -10.16 8.97
C THR A 292 -3.09 -11.68 8.99
N LEU A 293 -3.17 -12.28 10.18
CA LEU A 293 -3.40 -13.71 10.33
C LEU A 293 -4.88 -14.03 10.07
N SER A 294 -5.13 -14.96 9.15
CA SER A 294 -6.48 -15.43 8.80
C SER A 294 -6.51 -16.96 8.84
N GLY A 295 -7.06 -17.51 9.92
CA GLY A 295 -6.96 -18.95 10.21
C GLY A 295 -5.50 -19.34 10.48
N SER A 296 -4.94 -20.23 9.64
CA SER A 296 -3.54 -20.66 9.71
C SER A 296 -2.65 -20.01 8.63
N THR A 297 -3.10 -18.96 7.97
CA THR A 297 -2.40 -18.35 6.84
C THR A 297 -2.30 -16.85 7.04
N TYR A 298 -1.14 -16.28 6.79
CA TYR A 298 -0.90 -14.85 6.80
C TYR A 298 -1.32 -14.24 5.47
N GLN A 299 -1.87 -13.03 5.52
CA GLN A 299 -2.28 -12.23 4.37
C GLN A 299 -1.41 -10.98 4.28
N LEU A 300 -0.98 -10.62 3.07
CA LEU A 300 -0.29 -9.36 2.83
C LEU A 300 -1.32 -8.21 2.84
N LYS A 301 -1.83 -7.97 4.04
CA LYS A 301 -2.85 -6.97 4.36
C LYS A 301 -2.52 -6.36 5.72
N ASP A 302 -2.47 -5.04 5.76
CA ASP A 302 -2.10 -4.28 6.95
C ASP A 302 -3.35 -3.64 7.58
N ALA A 303 -3.84 -4.23 8.66
CA ALA A 303 -5.00 -3.71 9.38
C ALA A 303 -4.69 -2.39 10.11
N THR A 304 -3.42 -2.13 10.46
CA THR A 304 -3.01 -0.91 11.18
C THR A 304 -3.03 0.34 10.31
N ARG A 305 -2.97 0.13 8.97
CA ARG A 305 -3.00 1.21 7.97
C ARG A 305 -4.23 1.09 7.08
N GLY A 306 -5.42 1.04 7.74
CA GLY A 306 -6.72 1.07 7.07
C GLY A 306 -7.03 -0.15 6.21
N GLY A 307 -6.36 -1.28 6.45
CA GLY A 307 -6.56 -2.51 5.71
C GLY A 307 -5.93 -2.49 4.32
N GLN A 308 -4.92 -1.62 4.09
CA GLN A 308 -4.17 -1.65 2.82
C GLN A 308 -3.66 -3.06 2.52
N SER A 309 -3.64 -3.44 1.25
CA SER A 309 -3.33 -4.82 0.86
C SER A 309 -2.66 -4.87 -0.49
N THR A 310 -1.86 -5.92 -0.71
CA THR A 310 -1.21 -6.14 -2.00
C THR A 310 -1.73 -7.42 -2.67
N VAL A 311 -2.08 -7.30 -3.96
CA VAL A 311 -2.66 -8.37 -4.77
C VAL A 311 -1.84 -8.63 -6.04
N ASN A 312 -1.77 -9.89 -6.44
CA ASN A 312 -1.12 -10.34 -7.67
C ASN A 312 -2.10 -10.28 -8.85
N PHE A 313 -1.79 -9.50 -9.86
CA PHE A 313 -2.58 -9.40 -11.10
C PHE A 313 -2.19 -10.43 -12.16
N LYS A 314 -1.08 -11.18 -11.95
CA LYS A 314 -0.65 -12.28 -12.83
C LYS A 314 -0.57 -11.84 -14.30
N ASN A 315 0.04 -10.69 -14.55
CA ASN A 315 0.19 -10.02 -15.85
C ASN A 315 -1.14 -9.76 -16.60
N ARG A 316 -2.25 -9.61 -15.85
CA ARG A 316 -3.55 -9.19 -16.40
C ARG A 316 -3.79 -7.69 -16.17
N THR A 317 -4.73 -7.11 -16.93
CA THR A 317 -5.13 -5.70 -16.82
C THR A 317 -6.52 -5.51 -16.23
N SER A 318 -7.19 -6.61 -15.87
CA SER A 318 -8.56 -6.57 -15.35
C SER A 318 -8.79 -7.64 -14.29
N GLY A 319 -9.84 -7.48 -13.49
CA GLY A 319 -10.19 -8.34 -12.38
C GLY A 319 -9.78 -7.74 -11.03
N SER A 320 -10.01 -8.49 -9.95
CA SER A 320 -9.71 -8.06 -8.58
C SER A 320 -8.29 -8.42 -8.10
N GLY A 321 -7.53 -9.18 -8.90
CA GLY A 321 -6.26 -9.75 -8.46
C GLY A 321 -6.46 -10.91 -7.45
N THR A 322 -5.35 -11.42 -6.94
CA THR A 322 -5.32 -12.44 -5.89
C THR A 322 -4.54 -11.89 -4.72
N LEU A 323 -5.17 -11.76 -3.54
CA LEU A 323 -4.47 -11.35 -2.32
C LEU A 323 -3.32 -12.33 -2.06
N TYR A 324 -2.15 -11.80 -1.75
CA TYR A 324 -1.02 -12.63 -1.35
C TYR A 324 -1.28 -13.26 0.01
N THR A 325 -1.00 -14.55 0.10
CA THR A 325 -1.09 -15.33 1.34
C THR A 325 0.17 -16.16 1.51
N ASP A 326 0.58 -16.35 2.76
CA ASP A 326 1.77 -17.10 3.12
C ASP A 326 1.54 -17.93 4.40
N ALA A 327 2.30 -19.00 4.58
CA ALA A 327 2.14 -19.93 5.70
C ALA A 327 3.06 -19.60 6.89
N ASP A 328 4.24 -19.01 6.64
CA ASP A 328 5.27 -18.76 7.65
C ASP A 328 5.52 -17.26 7.91
N ASN A 329 4.81 -16.38 7.20
CA ASN A 329 4.92 -14.92 7.31
C ASN A 329 6.32 -14.37 6.92
N VAL A 330 7.04 -15.09 6.04
CA VAL A 330 8.32 -14.66 5.48
C VAL A 330 8.16 -14.50 3.97
N TRP A 331 8.20 -13.26 3.50
CA TRP A 331 7.74 -12.87 2.17
C TRP A 331 8.90 -12.53 1.25
N GLY A 332 8.86 -13.06 0.02
CA GLY A 332 9.82 -12.71 -1.02
C GLY A 332 11.24 -13.23 -0.78
N THR A 333 12.10 -13.05 -1.77
CA THR A 333 13.49 -13.52 -1.75
C THR A 333 14.50 -12.44 -2.15
N GLY A 334 14.05 -11.23 -2.45
CA GLY A 334 14.86 -10.15 -3.03
C GLY A 334 15.03 -10.23 -4.54
N ALA A 335 14.66 -11.33 -5.18
CA ALA A 335 14.79 -11.49 -6.61
C ALA A 335 13.51 -11.06 -7.35
N ALA A 336 13.64 -10.31 -8.46
CA ALA A 336 12.50 -9.92 -9.30
C ALA A 336 11.75 -11.12 -9.92
N SER A 337 12.40 -12.28 -10.04
CA SER A 337 11.77 -13.53 -10.48
C SER A 337 10.83 -14.16 -9.46
N ASN A 338 10.89 -13.74 -8.18
CA ASN A 338 9.96 -14.17 -7.14
C ASN A 338 8.82 -13.17 -7.04
N THR A 339 7.59 -13.63 -7.29
CA THR A 339 6.42 -12.73 -7.35
C THR A 339 6.07 -12.07 -6.01
N GLN A 340 6.50 -12.61 -4.88
CA GLN A 340 6.31 -11.98 -3.58
C GLN A 340 7.28 -10.81 -3.36
N SER A 341 8.47 -10.79 -4.00
CA SER A 341 9.45 -9.72 -3.78
C SER A 341 8.91 -8.35 -4.21
N ALA A 342 8.34 -8.22 -5.40
CA ALA A 342 7.67 -7.00 -5.84
C ALA A 342 6.44 -6.64 -4.96
N ALA A 343 5.77 -7.66 -4.40
CA ALA A 343 4.67 -7.44 -3.47
C ALA A 343 5.16 -6.89 -2.12
N VAL A 344 6.34 -7.30 -1.67
CA VAL A 344 7.01 -6.74 -0.47
C VAL A 344 7.31 -5.26 -0.68
N ASP A 345 7.93 -4.90 -1.82
CA ASP A 345 8.24 -3.49 -2.14
C ASP A 345 6.97 -2.64 -2.12
N ALA A 346 5.92 -3.07 -2.83
CA ALA A 346 4.67 -2.33 -2.92
C ALA A 346 3.94 -2.22 -1.56
N GLN A 347 3.95 -3.27 -0.74
CA GLN A 347 3.34 -3.26 0.59
C GLN A 347 4.10 -2.36 1.55
N TYR A 348 5.44 -2.45 1.55
CA TYR A 348 6.28 -1.61 2.38
C TYR A 348 6.24 -0.14 1.94
N GLY A 349 6.34 0.14 0.64
CA GLY A 349 6.23 1.48 0.08
C GLY A 349 4.91 2.16 0.43
N ALA A 350 3.79 1.42 0.34
CA ALA A 350 2.49 1.93 0.76
C ALA A 350 2.43 2.18 2.29
N ALA A 351 3.06 1.32 3.10
CA ALA A 351 3.14 1.51 4.56
C ALA A 351 3.99 2.73 4.92
N ALA A 352 5.17 2.88 4.31
CA ALA A 352 6.06 4.02 4.51
C ALA A 352 5.39 5.34 4.10
N THR A 353 4.67 5.34 2.98
CA THR A 353 3.90 6.51 2.51
C THR A 353 2.79 6.90 3.49
N TRP A 354 2.03 5.90 3.97
CA TRP A 354 1.01 6.15 5.00
C TRP A 354 1.61 6.78 6.25
N ASP A 355 2.71 6.19 6.75
CA ASP A 355 3.39 6.65 7.97
C ASP A 355 4.00 8.03 7.80
N PHE A 356 4.61 8.31 6.65
CA PHE A 356 5.11 9.62 6.31
C PHE A 356 4.02 10.69 6.40
N TYR A 357 2.90 10.51 5.70
CA TYR A 357 1.80 11.48 5.72
C TYR A 357 1.17 11.62 7.11
N LYS A 358 1.06 10.52 7.86
CA LYS A 358 0.49 10.53 9.19
C LYS A 358 1.39 11.22 10.21
N ASN A 359 2.67 10.85 10.23
CA ASN A 359 3.62 11.33 11.25
C ASN A 359 4.09 12.75 10.96
N THR A 360 4.18 13.14 9.67
CA THR A 360 4.65 14.46 9.25
C THR A 360 3.53 15.49 9.21
N PHE A 361 2.34 15.11 8.72
CA PHE A 361 1.24 16.05 8.46
C PHE A 361 -0.05 15.72 9.21
N GLY A 362 -0.08 14.66 10.01
CA GLY A 362 -1.28 14.22 10.72
C GLY A 362 -2.36 13.62 9.79
N ARG A 363 -2.01 13.32 8.53
CA ARG A 363 -2.97 12.81 7.55
C ARG A 363 -3.18 11.31 7.71
N ASN A 364 -4.41 10.89 7.97
CA ASN A 364 -4.77 9.50 8.20
C ASN A 364 -5.21 8.81 6.90
N GLY A 365 -4.23 8.36 6.10
CA GLY A 365 -4.45 7.73 4.79
C GLY A 365 -4.73 8.73 3.66
N ILE A 366 -4.89 8.22 2.44
CA ILE A 366 -5.01 9.01 1.20
C ILE A 366 -6.15 10.04 1.28
N LYS A 367 -7.34 9.64 1.73
CA LYS A 367 -8.51 10.51 1.87
C LYS A 367 -8.64 11.13 3.27
N ASN A 368 -7.63 10.99 4.12
CA ASN A 368 -7.67 11.41 5.53
C ASN A 368 -8.86 10.83 6.31
N ASN A 369 -9.25 9.61 5.99
CA ASN A 369 -10.42 8.92 6.56
C ASN A 369 -10.09 7.54 7.15
N GLY A 370 -8.80 7.20 7.26
CA GLY A 370 -8.36 5.92 7.82
C GLY A 370 -8.54 4.71 6.90
N VAL A 371 -8.87 4.89 5.62
CA VAL A 371 -9.05 3.79 4.66
C VAL A 371 -7.77 3.58 3.85
N GLY A 372 -7.25 2.36 3.86
CA GLY A 372 -6.08 1.93 3.08
C GLY A 372 -6.42 1.59 1.64
N ALA A 373 -5.46 1.80 0.73
CA ALA A 373 -5.59 1.47 -0.68
C ALA A 373 -5.11 0.05 -0.99
N THR A 374 -5.38 -0.43 -2.21
CA THR A 374 -4.86 -1.71 -2.70
C THR A 374 -3.70 -1.47 -3.66
N SER A 375 -2.58 -2.15 -3.45
CA SER A 375 -1.46 -2.22 -4.39
C SER A 375 -1.65 -3.45 -5.30
N ARG A 376 -1.57 -3.24 -6.61
CA ARG A 376 -1.71 -4.29 -7.62
C ARG A 376 -0.37 -4.48 -8.31
N VAL A 377 0.36 -5.54 -8.00
CA VAL A 377 1.64 -5.87 -8.65
C VAL A 377 1.45 -6.86 -9.79
N HIS A 378 2.43 -6.95 -10.66
CA HIS A 378 2.39 -7.76 -11.89
C HIS A 378 1.18 -7.39 -12.76
N TYR A 379 0.99 -6.06 -12.95
CA TYR A 379 -0.10 -5.54 -13.77
C TYR A 379 0.29 -5.50 -15.24
N GLY A 380 -0.53 -6.13 -16.09
CA GLY A 380 -0.27 -6.21 -17.52
C GLY A 380 0.93 -7.11 -17.88
N SER A 381 1.12 -7.37 -19.17
CA SER A 381 2.27 -8.12 -19.68
C SER A 381 3.20 -7.17 -20.42
N ASN A 382 4.49 -7.18 -20.12
CA ASN A 382 5.47 -6.22 -20.63
C ASN A 382 5.01 -4.76 -20.40
N TYR A 383 4.35 -4.51 -19.28
CA TYR A 383 3.78 -3.21 -18.98
C TYR A 383 4.83 -2.34 -18.29
N VAL A 384 5.27 -1.30 -19.03
CA VAL A 384 6.36 -0.40 -18.63
C VAL A 384 5.73 0.89 -18.07
N ASN A 385 4.94 0.78 -17.00
CA ASN A 385 4.37 1.91 -16.28
C ASN A 385 3.84 1.49 -14.91
N ALA A 386 3.66 2.46 -14.02
CA ALA A 386 2.85 2.38 -12.82
C ALA A 386 1.74 3.44 -12.89
N PHE A 387 0.67 3.32 -12.11
CA PHE A 387 -0.36 4.33 -12.05
C PHE A 387 -1.29 4.18 -10.84
N TRP A 388 -1.80 5.31 -10.37
CA TRP A 388 -2.92 5.43 -9.46
C TRP A 388 -4.26 5.42 -10.20
N SER A 389 -5.31 4.91 -9.57
CA SER A 389 -6.68 5.03 -10.08
C SER A 389 -7.69 5.28 -8.96
N ASP A 390 -8.35 6.43 -9.00
CA ASP A 390 -9.43 6.79 -8.06
C ASP A 390 -10.63 5.83 -8.14
N SER A 391 -10.88 5.25 -9.31
CA SER A 391 -12.04 4.39 -9.55
C SER A 391 -11.96 3.06 -8.79
N CYS A 392 -10.76 2.52 -8.57
CA CYS A 392 -10.54 1.32 -7.77
C CYS A 392 -9.91 1.63 -6.41
N PHE A 393 -9.54 2.88 -6.16
CA PHE A 393 -8.78 3.30 -4.99
C PHE A 393 -7.51 2.45 -4.82
N CYS A 394 -6.69 2.41 -5.87
CA CYS A 394 -5.57 1.47 -5.96
C CYS A 394 -4.39 2.00 -6.78
N MET A 395 -3.19 1.56 -6.43
CA MET A 395 -1.97 1.65 -7.21
C MET A 395 -1.82 0.40 -8.09
N SER A 396 -1.17 0.52 -9.24
CA SER A 396 -0.89 -0.59 -10.15
C SER A 396 0.52 -0.46 -10.71
N TYR A 397 1.28 -1.53 -10.57
CA TYR A 397 2.69 -1.58 -10.94
C TYR A 397 2.91 -2.68 -11.99
N GLY A 398 3.45 -2.30 -13.15
CA GLY A 398 3.92 -3.24 -14.17
C GLY A 398 5.28 -3.82 -13.83
N ASP A 399 5.68 -4.82 -14.60
CA ASP A 399 6.99 -5.50 -14.43
C ASP A 399 8.00 -5.09 -15.51
N GLY A 400 7.78 -3.98 -16.19
CA GLY A 400 8.68 -3.52 -17.24
C GLY A 400 8.71 -4.41 -18.49
N ALA A 401 9.61 -4.11 -19.40
CA ALA A 401 9.85 -4.92 -20.58
C ALA A 401 10.36 -6.31 -20.19
N GLY A 402 9.79 -7.35 -20.79
CA GLY A 402 10.13 -8.74 -20.45
C GLY A 402 9.57 -9.24 -19.12
N ASN A 403 8.83 -8.45 -18.38
CA ASN A 403 8.31 -8.73 -17.03
C ASN A 403 9.43 -9.08 -16.03
N THR A 404 10.54 -8.35 -16.05
CA THR A 404 11.72 -8.61 -15.23
C THR A 404 12.14 -7.45 -14.34
N HIS A 405 11.51 -6.27 -14.50
CA HIS A 405 11.82 -5.04 -13.79
C HIS A 405 10.53 -4.45 -13.19
N PRO A 406 10.07 -4.94 -12.03
CA PRO A 406 8.87 -4.42 -11.39
C PRO A 406 9.07 -2.94 -11.02
N LEU A 407 8.05 -2.10 -11.28
CA LEU A 407 8.12 -0.66 -11.02
C LEU A 407 7.67 -0.36 -9.59
N THR A 408 8.26 -1.03 -8.60
CA THR A 408 7.83 -1.02 -7.19
C THR A 408 8.84 -0.38 -6.25
N GLU A 409 9.79 0.41 -6.78
CA GLU A 409 10.72 1.21 -5.98
C GLU A 409 9.97 2.15 -5.04
N ILE A 410 10.57 2.52 -3.91
CA ILE A 410 9.85 3.17 -2.82
C ILE A 410 9.35 4.57 -3.18
N ASP A 411 10.14 5.35 -3.92
CA ASP A 411 9.74 6.67 -4.41
C ASP A 411 8.59 6.57 -5.42
N VAL A 412 8.60 5.54 -6.31
CA VAL A 412 7.49 5.25 -7.24
C VAL A 412 6.24 4.83 -6.46
N ALA A 413 6.38 4.01 -5.42
CA ALA A 413 5.25 3.66 -4.56
C ALA A 413 4.66 4.90 -3.86
N GLY A 414 5.52 5.79 -3.35
CA GLY A 414 5.15 7.08 -2.79
C GLY A 414 4.50 8.01 -3.81
N HIS A 415 5.02 8.06 -5.03
CA HIS A 415 4.49 8.83 -6.15
C HIS A 415 3.04 8.42 -6.49
N GLU A 416 2.80 7.13 -6.70
CA GLU A 416 1.47 6.62 -7.06
C GLU A 416 0.43 6.86 -5.97
N MET A 417 0.79 6.63 -4.72
CA MET A 417 -0.09 6.89 -3.59
C MET A 417 -0.38 8.39 -3.42
N THR A 418 0.58 9.25 -3.76
CA THR A 418 0.44 10.71 -3.72
C THR A 418 -0.52 11.24 -4.78
N HIS A 419 -0.64 10.61 -5.95
CA HIS A 419 -1.72 10.94 -6.88
C HIS A 419 -3.11 10.85 -6.22
N GLY A 420 -3.32 9.82 -5.38
CA GLY A 420 -4.53 9.70 -4.59
C GLY A 420 -4.69 10.84 -3.57
N VAL A 421 -3.61 11.28 -2.93
CA VAL A 421 -3.63 12.45 -2.02
C VAL A 421 -3.96 13.72 -2.79
N THR A 422 -3.36 13.93 -3.95
CA THR A 422 -3.63 15.08 -4.84
C THR A 422 -5.09 15.10 -5.28
N SER A 423 -5.65 13.96 -5.70
CA SER A 423 -7.07 13.81 -6.05
C SER A 423 -8.00 14.13 -4.87
N ALA A 424 -7.61 13.73 -3.65
CA ALA A 424 -8.39 13.96 -2.44
C ALA A 424 -8.23 15.36 -1.84
N THR A 425 -7.38 16.22 -2.40
CA THR A 425 -7.08 17.58 -1.90
C THR A 425 -7.30 18.64 -2.99
N ALA A 426 -6.23 19.12 -3.64
CA ALA A 426 -6.33 20.12 -4.69
C ALA A 426 -7.09 19.61 -5.94
N GLY A 427 -7.07 18.30 -6.20
CA GLY A 427 -7.71 17.70 -7.35
C GLY A 427 -7.16 18.23 -8.69
N LEU A 428 -5.84 18.47 -8.75
CA LEU A 428 -5.16 19.05 -9.92
C LEU A 428 -5.50 18.28 -11.20
N ASN A 429 -6.03 18.98 -12.21
CA ASN A 429 -6.35 18.39 -13.50
C ASN A 429 -5.08 17.81 -14.16
N TYR A 430 -5.18 16.59 -14.67
CA TYR A 430 -4.05 15.89 -15.27
C TYR A 430 -3.77 16.33 -16.71
N SER A 431 -3.58 17.64 -16.91
CA SER A 431 -3.27 18.26 -18.21
C SER A 431 -2.71 19.67 -18.05
N GLY A 432 -1.89 20.11 -18.99
CA GLY A 432 -1.28 21.42 -18.96
C GLY A 432 -0.38 21.65 -17.72
N GLU A 433 -0.28 22.88 -17.25
CA GLU A 433 0.54 23.22 -16.07
C GLU A 433 0.02 22.56 -14.79
N SER A 434 -1.30 22.42 -14.64
CA SER A 434 -1.89 21.70 -13.49
C SER A 434 -1.52 20.21 -13.49
N GLY A 435 -1.38 19.59 -14.68
CA GLY A 435 -0.89 18.23 -14.82
C GLY A 435 0.59 18.10 -14.44
N GLY A 436 1.41 19.07 -14.84
CA GLY A 436 2.81 19.12 -14.40
C GLY A 436 2.96 19.29 -12.88
N LEU A 437 2.08 20.09 -12.24
CA LEU A 437 2.03 20.21 -10.79
C LEU A 437 1.52 18.95 -10.10
N ASN A 438 0.62 18.20 -10.72
CA ASN A 438 0.14 16.91 -10.21
C ASN A 438 1.29 15.89 -10.18
N GLU A 439 2.01 15.74 -11.28
CA GLU A 439 3.19 14.89 -11.37
C GLU A 439 4.29 15.31 -10.40
N ALA A 440 4.63 16.60 -10.38
CA ALA A 440 5.65 17.09 -9.47
C ALA A 440 5.29 16.90 -7.99
N THR A 441 4.01 16.99 -7.63
CA THR A 441 3.55 16.69 -6.27
C THR A 441 3.83 15.24 -5.91
N SER A 442 3.62 14.33 -6.85
CA SER A 442 3.90 12.91 -6.69
C SER A 442 5.40 12.63 -6.60
N ASP A 443 6.23 13.23 -7.44
CA ASP A 443 7.69 13.11 -7.37
C ASP A 443 8.25 13.69 -6.06
N ILE A 444 7.81 14.88 -5.67
CA ILE A 444 8.24 15.54 -4.42
C ILE A 444 7.95 14.66 -3.20
N PHE A 445 6.73 14.13 -3.09
CA PHE A 445 6.39 13.32 -1.93
C PHE A 445 6.88 11.89 -2.05
N GLY A 446 7.07 11.32 -3.24
CA GLY A 446 7.81 10.07 -3.47
C GLY A 446 9.22 10.15 -2.90
N THR A 447 9.99 11.17 -3.32
CA THR A 447 11.31 11.49 -2.77
C THR A 447 11.28 11.68 -1.25
N MET A 448 10.29 12.41 -0.71
CA MET A 448 10.19 12.62 0.74
C MET A 448 9.85 11.34 1.50
N VAL A 449 9.11 10.40 0.91
CA VAL A 449 8.85 9.06 1.48
C VAL A 449 10.14 8.25 1.52
N GLU A 450 10.95 8.32 0.49
CA GLU A 450 12.26 7.69 0.42
C GLU A 450 13.19 8.23 1.52
N PHE A 451 13.28 9.56 1.69
CA PHE A 451 14.01 10.18 2.81
C PHE A 451 13.45 9.77 4.18
N TYR A 452 12.16 9.59 4.30
CA TYR A 452 11.51 9.13 5.53
C TYR A 452 11.85 7.68 5.86
N ALA A 453 11.81 6.79 4.88
CA ALA A 453 12.13 5.37 5.04
C ALA A 453 13.63 5.14 5.27
N ASN A 454 14.50 5.93 4.62
CA ASN A 454 15.96 5.95 4.78
C ASN A 454 16.57 4.54 4.76
N LEU A 455 16.30 3.80 3.70
CA LEU A 455 16.74 2.41 3.53
C LEU A 455 18.25 2.33 3.24
N ALA A 456 18.88 1.24 3.67
CA ALA A 456 20.30 1.00 3.35
C ALA A 456 20.49 0.51 1.91
N THR A 457 19.48 -0.18 1.37
CA THR A 457 19.44 -0.72 0.00
C THR A 457 19.07 0.34 -1.03
N ASP A 458 18.36 1.36 -0.59
CA ASP A 458 17.86 2.48 -1.37
C ASP A 458 18.14 3.76 -0.57
N LYS A 459 19.29 4.38 -0.84
CA LYS A 459 19.71 5.55 -0.08
C LYS A 459 19.03 6.79 -0.61
N PRO A 460 18.30 7.52 0.25
CA PRO A 460 17.44 8.59 -0.21
C PRO A 460 18.20 9.72 -0.91
N ASP A 461 17.68 10.11 -2.04
CA ASP A 461 18.30 11.14 -2.88
C ASP A 461 17.26 12.01 -3.62
N TYR A 462 17.56 12.62 -4.75
CA TYR A 462 16.67 13.45 -5.56
C TYR A 462 16.62 12.98 -7.02
N LEU A 463 16.87 11.70 -7.23
CA LEU A 463 16.58 10.99 -8.46
C LEU A 463 15.20 10.35 -8.34
N ILE A 464 14.59 9.96 -9.41
CA ILE A 464 13.28 9.29 -9.42
C ILE A 464 13.40 8.00 -10.19
N GLY A 465 13.11 6.86 -9.54
CA GLY A 465 13.09 5.54 -10.15
C GLY A 465 14.46 5.07 -10.61
N GLU A 466 15.51 5.42 -9.88
CA GLU A 466 16.90 5.19 -10.30
C GLU A 466 17.31 3.72 -10.22
N GLN A 467 16.71 2.92 -9.35
CA GLN A 467 17.04 1.50 -9.25
C GLN A 467 16.27 0.61 -10.23
N ILE A 468 15.18 1.13 -10.82
CA ILE A 468 14.40 0.38 -11.83
C ILE A 468 15.22 0.19 -13.10
N ASP A 469 16.09 1.15 -13.43
CA ASP A 469 16.92 1.15 -14.65
C ASP A 469 16.09 0.84 -15.91
N LEU A 470 15.01 1.59 -16.08
CA LEU A 470 14.01 1.35 -17.14
C LEU A 470 14.61 1.40 -18.54
N ASN A 471 15.64 2.21 -18.72
CA ASN A 471 16.35 2.39 -19.99
C ASN A 471 17.48 1.37 -20.20
N GLY A 472 17.88 0.63 -19.15
CA GLY A 472 19.00 -0.31 -19.18
C GLY A 472 20.38 0.36 -19.32
N ASP A 473 20.50 1.62 -18.91
CA ASP A 473 21.72 2.43 -19.02
C ASP A 473 22.17 3.02 -17.67
N GLY A 474 21.52 2.64 -16.57
CA GLY A 474 21.82 3.10 -15.21
C GLY A 474 21.38 4.54 -14.94
N THR A 475 20.45 5.08 -15.73
CA THR A 475 19.90 6.42 -15.51
C THR A 475 18.52 6.36 -14.83
N PRO A 476 18.21 7.32 -13.92
CA PRO A 476 16.89 7.43 -13.31
C PRO A 476 15.84 7.85 -14.35
N LEU A 477 14.58 7.73 -13.97
CA LEU A 477 13.47 8.23 -14.78
C LEU A 477 13.49 9.75 -14.88
N ARG A 478 13.78 10.45 -13.78
CA ARG A 478 13.82 11.93 -13.71
C ARG A 478 14.88 12.41 -12.70
N TYR A 479 15.26 13.67 -12.84
CA TYR A 479 16.19 14.38 -11.97
C TYR A 479 15.54 15.61 -11.39
N MET A 480 15.59 15.82 -10.07
CA MET A 480 14.99 17.01 -9.45
C MET A 480 15.92 18.24 -9.47
N ASP A 481 17.24 18.05 -9.40
CA ASP A 481 18.22 19.15 -9.36
C ASP A 481 18.38 19.88 -10.69
N LYS A 482 18.26 19.16 -11.78
CA LYS A 482 18.36 19.63 -13.16
C LYS A 482 17.59 18.70 -14.07
N PRO A 483 16.26 18.89 -14.15
CA PRO A 483 15.37 17.99 -14.89
C PRO A 483 15.81 17.68 -16.31
N SER A 484 16.34 18.67 -17.05
CA SER A 484 16.79 18.48 -18.44
C SER A 484 17.86 17.42 -18.66
N LYS A 485 18.44 16.85 -17.60
CA LYS A 485 19.36 15.70 -17.70
C LYS A 485 18.70 14.49 -18.35
N ASP A 486 17.39 14.31 -18.21
CA ASP A 486 16.61 13.24 -18.85
C ASP A 486 16.36 13.47 -20.35
N GLY A 487 16.71 14.64 -20.88
CA GLY A 487 16.56 15.01 -22.29
C GLY A 487 15.17 15.53 -22.68
N GLY A 488 14.18 15.53 -21.79
CA GLY A 488 12.79 15.93 -22.08
C GLY A 488 12.21 16.96 -21.12
N SER A 489 12.58 16.88 -19.85
CA SER A 489 12.01 17.70 -18.78
C SER A 489 12.48 19.15 -18.81
N ALA A 490 11.60 20.06 -18.38
CA ALA A 490 11.87 21.49 -18.33
C ALA A 490 12.55 21.89 -17.02
N ASP A 491 13.73 22.52 -17.09
CA ASP A 491 14.42 23.09 -15.92
C ASP A 491 13.72 24.34 -15.34
N SER A 492 12.96 25.05 -16.18
CA SER A 492 12.33 26.31 -15.81
C SER A 492 11.07 26.58 -16.61
N TRP A 493 10.23 27.44 -16.10
CA TRP A 493 8.98 27.84 -16.72
C TRP A 493 9.19 28.62 -18.02
N SER A 494 8.38 28.30 -19.02
CA SER A 494 8.18 29.07 -20.25
C SER A 494 6.70 29.09 -20.59
N SER A 495 6.27 30.02 -21.44
CA SER A 495 4.87 30.12 -21.88
C SER A 495 4.37 28.87 -22.64
N GLY A 496 5.26 28.01 -23.09
CA GLY A 496 4.95 26.77 -23.78
C GLY A 496 4.98 25.53 -22.88
N VAL A 497 5.35 25.64 -21.60
CA VAL A 497 5.57 24.49 -20.72
C VAL A 497 4.32 23.62 -20.53
N GLY A 498 3.12 24.22 -20.51
CA GLY A 498 1.86 23.49 -20.43
C GLY A 498 1.50 22.68 -21.69
N ASN A 499 2.27 22.78 -22.78
CA ASN A 499 2.10 21.94 -23.96
C ASN A 499 3.00 20.69 -23.94
N LEU A 500 3.91 20.61 -23.00
CA LEU A 500 4.72 19.41 -22.79
C LEU A 500 3.85 18.30 -22.18
N ASP A 501 4.30 17.05 -22.32
CA ASP A 501 3.77 15.97 -21.51
C ASP A 501 3.90 16.32 -20.02
N VAL A 502 2.94 15.91 -19.20
CA VAL A 502 2.87 16.27 -17.77
C VAL A 502 4.10 15.81 -17.00
N HIS A 503 4.71 14.68 -17.39
CA HIS A 503 5.93 14.16 -16.78
C HIS A 503 7.18 15.02 -17.10
N TYR A 504 7.17 15.76 -18.22
CA TYR A 504 8.25 16.67 -18.59
C TYR A 504 8.00 18.09 -18.06
N SER A 505 6.76 18.54 -18.06
CA SER A 505 6.41 19.85 -17.49
C SER A 505 6.56 19.87 -15.98
N SER A 506 6.44 18.73 -15.28
CA SER A 506 6.68 18.57 -13.84
C SER A 506 8.07 19.03 -13.39
N GLY A 507 9.06 18.97 -14.29
CA GLY A 507 10.43 19.36 -14.01
C GLY A 507 10.57 20.75 -13.42
N VAL A 508 9.74 21.72 -13.83
CA VAL A 508 9.75 23.09 -13.27
C VAL A 508 9.53 23.08 -11.75
N ALA A 509 8.58 22.29 -11.26
CA ALA A 509 8.27 22.24 -9.85
C ALA A 509 9.19 21.28 -9.07
N ASN A 510 9.67 20.21 -9.68
CA ASN A 510 10.71 19.36 -9.11
C ASN A 510 11.97 20.18 -8.85
N HIS A 511 12.38 20.98 -9.82
CA HIS A 511 13.53 21.87 -9.70
C HIS A 511 13.31 22.97 -8.65
N PHE A 512 12.13 23.57 -8.63
CA PHE A 512 11.73 24.51 -7.57
C PHE A 512 11.89 23.88 -6.19
N PHE A 513 11.38 22.65 -6.01
CA PHE A 513 11.45 21.96 -4.73
C PHE A 513 12.90 21.67 -4.31
N TYR A 514 13.72 21.18 -5.23
CA TYR A 514 15.15 20.97 -4.96
C TYR A 514 15.84 22.27 -4.55
N LEU A 515 15.64 23.36 -5.30
CA LEU A 515 16.22 24.67 -4.99
C LEU A 515 15.75 25.21 -3.63
N LEU A 516 14.48 25.01 -3.29
CA LEU A 516 13.94 25.40 -2.00
C LEU A 516 14.50 24.57 -0.85
N ALA A 517 14.59 23.27 -1.04
CA ALA A 517 15.08 22.34 -0.03
C ALA A 517 16.58 22.44 0.19
N GLU A 518 17.35 22.41 -0.88
CA GLU A 518 18.80 22.21 -0.85
C GLU A 518 19.63 23.44 -1.30
N GLY A 519 19.02 24.33 -2.06
CA GLY A 519 19.72 25.48 -2.65
C GLY A 519 20.32 25.19 -4.03
N SER A 520 21.04 26.16 -4.58
CA SER A 520 21.67 26.05 -5.89
C SER A 520 23.15 25.67 -5.81
N GLY A 521 23.74 25.28 -6.96
CA GLY A 521 25.15 24.94 -7.11
C GLY A 521 25.49 23.51 -6.79
N ALA A 522 26.79 23.23 -6.65
CA ALA A 522 27.30 21.89 -6.43
C ALA A 522 27.07 21.41 -5.00
N LYS A 523 26.54 20.18 -4.84
CA LYS A 523 26.26 19.54 -3.55
C LYS A 523 26.33 18.02 -3.68
N THR A 524 26.74 17.34 -2.64
CA THR A 524 26.68 15.87 -2.56
C THR A 524 25.72 15.48 -1.44
N ILE A 525 24.72 14.64 -1.73
CA ILE A 525 23.73 14.15 -0.78
C ILE A 525 23.74 12.62 -0.88
N ASN A 526 23.98 11.95 0.22
CA ASN A 526 24.03 10.48 0.35
C ASN A 526 24.92 9.75 -0.70
N GLY A 527 25.90 10.45 -1.25
CA GLY A 527 26.83 9.92 -2.24
C GLY A 527 26.53 10.35 -3.69
N VAL A 528 25.35 10.90 -3.95
CA VAL A 528 24.97 11.44 -5.26
C VAL A 528 25.40 12.91 -5.39
N SER A 529 26.01 13.24 -6.52
CA SER A 529 26.51 14.59 -6.80
C SER A 529 25.53 15.38 -7.67
N TYR A 530 25.10 16.52 -7.16
CA TYR A 530 24.19 17.46 -7.80
C TYR A 530 24.88 18.75 -8.18
N ASN A 531 24.34 19.45 -9.15
CA ASN A 531 24.77 20.82 -9.49
C ASN A 531 23.58 21.59 -10.08
N SER A 532 22.71 22.08 -9.19
CA SER A 532 21.47 22.73 -9.56
C SER A 532 21.68 24.19 -9.96
N PRO A 533 21.44 24.56 -11.22
CA PRO A 533 21.51 25.95 -11.66
C PRO A 533 20.21 26.71 -11.34
N THR A 534 20.25 28.04 -11.41
CA THR A 534 19.05 28.86 -11.48
C THR A 534 18.93 29.51 -12.87
N SER A 535 17.72 29.68 -13.37
CA SER A 535 17.48 30.30 -14.69
C SER A 535 17.93 31.76 -14.77
N ASN A 536 17.99 32.44 -13.64
CA ASN A 536 18.36 33.86 -13.51
C ASN A 536 19.80 34.09 -13.00
N GLY A 537 20.58 33.01 -12.80
CA GLY A 537 21.97 33.07 -12.32
C GLY A 537 22.12 33.45 -10.84
N SER A 538 21.02 33.50 -10.06
CA SER A 538 21.09 33.77 -8.62
C SER A 538 21.61 32.56 -7.85
N THR A 539 22.27 32.80 -6.72
CA THR A 539 22.64 31.76 -5.75
C THR A 539 21.57 31.67 -4.68
N LEU A 540 21.10 30.45 -4.40
CA LEU A 540 20.07 30.17 -3.41
C LEU A 540 20.63 29.31 -2.27
N THR A 541 20.21 29.63 -1.06
CA THR A 541 20.43 28.78 0.13
C THR A 541 19.12 28.05 0.44
N GLY A 542 19.17 26.71 0.56
CA GLY A 542 18.01 25.91 0.90
C GLY A 542 17.54 26.12 2.34
N ILE A 543 16.26 25.88 2.58
CA ILE A 543 15.63 25.96 3.91
C ILE A 543 15.50 24.59 4.60
N GLY A 544 15.95 23.53 3.95
CA GLY A 544 15.78 22.13 4.35
C GLY A 544 14.50 21.52 3.80
N ARG A 545 14.57 20.22 3.47
CA ARG A 545 13.48 19.47 2.81
C ARG A 545 12.21 19.40 3.63
N ASP A 546 12.31 19.29 4.96
CA ASP A 546 11.12 19.18 5.83
C ASP A 546 10.27 20.45 5.79
N LYS A 547 10.92 21.63 5.79
CA LYS A 547 10.21 22.92 5.66
C LYS A 547 9.66 23.07 4.24
N ALA A 548 10.39 22.69 3.23
CA ALA A 548 9.95 22.73 1.84
C ALA A 548 8.72 21.84 1.63
N ALA A 549 8.73 20.60 2.15
CA ALA A 549 7.60 19.68 2.12
C ALA A 549 6.38 20.20 2.89
N ALA A 550 6.58 20.80 4.06
CA ALA A 550 5.50 21.40 4.84
C ALA A 550 4.81 22.55 4.09
N ILE A 551 5.58 23.41 3.42
CA ILE A 551 5.07 24.50 2.59
C ILE A 551 4.29 23.94 1.39
N TRP A 552 4.82 22.94 0.70
CA TRP A 552 4.17 22.30 -0.45
C TRP A 552 2.86 21.61 -0.04
N TYR A 553 2.88 20.83 1.04
CA TYR A 553 1.68 20.17 1.57
C TYR A 553 0.61 21.16 1.98
N ARG A 554 0.99 22.25 2.66
CA ARG A 554 0.06 23.32 3.05
C ARG A 554 -0.55 23.98 1.82
N ALA A 555 0.25 24.25 0.79
CA ALA A 555 -0.24 24.81 -0.47
C ALA A 555 -1.22 23.85 -1.18
N LEU A 556 -0.87 22.58 -1.29
CA LEU A 556 -1.69 21.54 -1.90
C LEU A 556 -3.05 21.37 -1.20
N THR A 557 -3.06 21.40 0.14
CA THR A 557 -4.26 21.08 0.92
C THR A 557 -5.16 22.29 1.22
N VAL A 558 -4.64 23.53 1.08
CA VAL A 558 -5.35 24.74 1.52
C VAL A 558 -5.57 25.77 0.41
N TYR A 559 -4.60 25.91 -0.50
CA TYR A 559 -4.60 27.03 -1.44
C TYR A 559 -4.86 26.65 -2.89
N TRP A 560 -4.42 25.45 -3.30
CA TRP A 560 -4.53 25.04 -4.69
C TRP A 560 -5.90 24.50 -5.03
N THR A 561 -6.26 24.65 -6.30
CA THR A 561 -7.49 24.15 -6.91
C THR A 561 -7.14 23.30 -8.13
N SER A 562 -8.12 22.64 -8.72
CA SER A 562 -7.93 21.74 -9.86
C SER A 562 -7.28 22.35 -11.09
N THR A 563 -7.33 23.68 -11.22
CA THR A 563 -6.78 24.41 -12.38
C THR A 563 -5.55 25.26 -12.02
N THR A 564 -4.96 25.06 -10.85
CA THR A 564 -3.76 25.80 -10.43
C THR A 564 -2.63 25.57 -11.44
N ASN A 565 -2.06 26.67 -11.93
CA ASN A 565 -0.88 26.69 -12.80
C ASN A 565 0.38 27.10 -12.01
N TYR A 566 1.55 27.18 -12.62
CA TYR A 566 2.81 27.50 -11.92
C TYR A 566 2.78 28.86 -11.22
N LYS A 567 2.13 29.86 -11.81
CA LYS A 567 1.95 31.17 -11.16
C LYS A 567 1.04 31.07 -9.93
N GLY A 568 -0.03 30.29 -10.03
CA GLY A 568 -0.91 29.99 -8.90
C GLY A 568 -0.18 29.17 -7.82
N ALA A 569 0.69 28.24 -8.23
CA ALA A 569 1.51 27.44 -7.31
C ALA A 569 2.50 28.32 -6.52
N ARG A 570 3.15 29.30 -7.18
CA ARG A 570 3.96 30.31 -6.51
C ARG A 570 3.14 31.08 -5.46
N THR A 571 1.96 31.58 -5.84
CA THR A 571 1.09 32.33 -4.93
C THR A 571 0.68 31.48 -3.72
N GLY A 572 0.25 30.23 -3.95
CA GLY A 572 -0.18 29.31 -2.90
C GLY A 572 0.97 28.93 -1.95
N THR A 573 2.16 28.67 -2.48
CA THR A 573 3.33 28.34 -1.63
C THR A 573 3.85 29.54 -0.84
N LEU A 574 3.75 30.77 -1.37
CA LEU A 574 4.03 31.99 -0.60
C LEU A 574 3.02 32.16 0.54
N SER A 575 1.74 31.96 0.27
CA SER A 575 0.70 31.98 1.33
C SER A 575 0.94 30.92 2.38
N ALA A 576 1.29 29.69 1.96
CA ALA A 576 1.63 28.61 2.86
C ALA A 576 2.86 28.92 3.73
N ALA A 577 3.90 29.52 3.14
CA ALA A 577 5.08 29.95 3.89
C ALA A 577 4.75 31.08 4.89
N ALA A 578 3.87 32.02 4.50
CA ALA A 578 3.39 33.07 5.40
C ALA A 578 2.60 32.49 6.58
N ASP A 579 1.74 31.49 6.35
CA ASP A 579 0.97 30.81 7.41
C ASP A 579 1.88 30.08 8.41
N LEU A 580 2.90 29.38 7.90
CA LEU A 580 3.73 28.51 8.70
C LEU A 580 4.86 29.26 9.42
N TYR A 581 5.42 30.30 8.80
CA TYR A 581 6.66 30.94 9.25
C TYR A 581 6.56 32.46 9.37
N GLY A 582 5.47 33.07 8.89
CA GLY A 582 5.26 34.50 8.86
C GLY A 582 5.61 35.16 7.52
N ALA A 583 4.84 36.16 7.12
CA ALA A 583 5.11 36.95 5.92
C ALA A 583 6.45 37.68 6.06
N GLY A 584 7.31 37.58 5.03
CA GLY A 584 8.64 38.18 5.02
C GLY A 584 9.69 37.39 5.81
N SER A 585 9.36 36.20 6.34
CA SER A 585 10.33 35.27 6.96
C SER A 585 11.41 34.83 5.98
N ALA A 586 12.48 34.21 6.49
CA ALA A 586 13.52 33.62 5.64
C ALA A 586 12.94 32.56 4.70
N GLU A 587 12.02 31.75 5.18
CA GLU A 587 11.30 30.72 4.42
C GLU A 587 10.42 31.32 3.33
N TYR A 588 9.65 32.35 3.64
CA TYR A 588 8.85 33.10 2.66
C TYR A 588 9.70 33.66 1.53
N ASN A 589 10.82 34.31 1.90
CA ASN A 589 11.75 34.88 0.92
C ASN A 589 12.45 33.80 0.09
N ALA A 590 12.79 32.65 0.68
CA ALA A 590 13.36 31.51 -0.02
C ALA A 590 12.38 30.93 -1.06
N VAL A 591 11.09 30.80 -0.72
CA VAL A 591 10.03 30.38 -1.67
C VAL A 591 9.99 31.34 -2.86
N ALA A 592 9.97 32.69 -2.61
CA ALA A 592 9.96 33.68 -3.67
C ALA A 592 11.20 33.56 -4.58
N ALA A 593 12.37 33.36 -3.97
CA ALA A 593 13.64 33.23 -4.69
C ALA A 593 13.73 31.92 -5.50
N ALA A 594 13.28 30.79 -4.93
CA ALA A 594 13.29 29.50 -5.62
C ALA A 594 12.38 29.49 -6.85
N TRP A 595 11.16 30.06 -6.76
CA TRP A 595 10.29 30.23 -7.92
C TRP A 595 10.90 31.16 -8.99
N SER A 596 11.56 32.23 -8.56
CA SER A 596 12.29 33.11 -9.50
C SER A 596 13.48 32.37 -10.14
N GLY A 597 14.09 31.44 -9.40
CA GLY A 597 15.18 30.55 -9.89
C GLY A 597 14.74 29.62 -11.01
N VAL A 598 13.45 29.28 -11.09
CA VAL A 598 12.85 28.50 -12.18
C VAL A 598 11.96 29.34 -13.10
N ASN A 599 12.19 30.65 -13.15
CA ASN A 599 11.52 31.62 -14.05
C ASN A 599 10.00 31.72 -13.85
N VAL A 600 9.49 31.51 -12.65
CA VAL A 600 8.09 31.77 -12.27
C VAL A 600 8.03 33.06 -11.46
N SER A 601 7.35 34.09 -11.98
CA SER A 601 7.26 35.44 -11.39
C SER A 601 5.79 35.86 -11.10
#